data_d02bf7e622ceee2a6c01f2d9beec75a8
#
_entry.id   d02bf7e622ceee2a6c01f2d9beec75a8
#
_cell.length_a   1.000
_cell.length_b   1.000
_cell.length_c   1.000
_cell.angle_alpha   90.00
_cell.angle_beta   90.00
_cell.angle_gamma   90.00
#
_symmetry.space_group_name_H-M   'P 1'
#
loop_
_entity.id
_entity.type
_entity.pdbx_description
1 polymer ?
#
loop_
_entity_poly.entity_id
_entity_poly.type
_entity_poly.pdbx_seq_one_letter_code
_entity_poly.pdbx_strand_id
1 'polypeptide(L)'
;MPKYLSILCFTLFAFGYGQQSAPWTLEAAVEHAVKNNLQIRAAYLDVIDAETYKSQAIGNFLPSLNLSAGHSWNIGLNRNLTTNLLEDLTSQFSNGGLDMSLVIYNGRRNVYQLMSANLGILARQYQLEDMKEDVMLLVVNGFLQVLFSKENLAVQNKLLEVAKTELSQTETLVDAGVLPKGELFELQATVASQEQQAVAASNNYEIARISLAQLLLIDDYKNFSIADTNYDMVAATILDKSPKELFEKALESRNDIMLAKTNVEIAQTNLKTAKSAYQPTLTGYYGYSSRISYADRLVATGTYSAYPIGVVSGTGQQVLAPRADTEVAKYLPLADQWKQNDGHNFGVNLRIPILNGLAVKNNVRRNKVSVERSNTLLSQQKQDLERSIQQSYADAKGAIIAYEAAQKTTLARKQAYEYAQNRFSNGAATSLAFSQAKQRYDAALSAELQAKFDAIFRIKVLEFYFGIPLTL
;
A
#
# COMPACT_ATOMS: atom_id res chain seq x y z
N MET A 1 65.45 -26.40 -16.51
CA MET A 1 65.82 -25.23 -15.69
C MET A 1 64.55 -24.52 -15.24
N PRO A 2 64.20 -24.57 -13.95
CA PRO A 2 62.97 -24.01 -13.45
C PRO A 2 63.20 -22.52 -13.06
N LYS A 3 62.27 -21.64 -13.45
CA LYS A 3 62.25 -20.27 -12.97
C LYS A 3 61.16 -20.18 -11.87
N TYR A 4 61.63 -19.88 -10.68
CA TYR A 4 60.84 -19.61 -9.50
C TYR A 4 60.01 -18.33 -9.70
N LEU A 5 58.70 -18.42 -9.60
CA LEU A 5 57.78 -17.30 -9.53
C LEU A 5 57.37 -17.15 -8.06
N SER A 6 57.97 -16.19 -7.38
CA SER A 6 57.66 -15.82 -5.99
C SER A 6 56.26 -15.18 -5.94
N ILE A 7 55.30 -15.86 -5.33
CA ILE A 7 54.00 -15.28 -4.98
C ILE A 7 54.16 -14.48 -3.69
N LEU A 8 54.19 -13.16 -3.82
CA LEU A 8 54.14 -12.22 -2.72
C LEU A 8 52.67 -12.10 -2.23
N CYS A 9 52.32 -12.84 -1.17
CA CYS A 9 51.05 -12.70 -0.46
C CYS A 9 51.06 -11.36 0.28
N PHE A 10 50.43 -10.34 -0.33
CA PHE A 10 50.12 -9.06 0.34
C PHE A 10 48.83 -9.29 1.17
N THR A 11 49.01 -9.63 2.45
CA THR A 11 47.92 -9.64 3.44
C THR A 11 47.50 -8.20 3.71
N LEU A 12 46.50 -7.73 2.98
CA LEU A 12 45.74 -6.53 3.33
C LEU A 12 44.95 -6.83 4.62
N PHE A 13 45.54 -6.44 5.77
CA PHE A 13 44.78 -6.22 6.98
C PHE A 13 43.87 -5.02 6.73
N ALA A 14 42.65 -5.31 6.25
CA ALA A 14 41.56 -4.37 6.32
C ALA A 14 41.24 -4.19 7.81
N PHE A 15 41.80 -3.17 8.44
CA PHE A 15 41.27 -2.60 9.66
C PHE A 15 39.86 -2.14 9.34
N GLY A 16 38.88 -3.01 9.65
CA GLY A 16 37.49 -2.62 9.78
C GLY A 16 37.42 -1.62 10.93
N TYR A 17 37.66 -0.34 10.64
CA TYR A 17 37.15 0.71 11.48
C TYR A 17 35.63 0.48 11.51
N GLY A 18 35.14 0.01 12.63
CA GLY A 18 33.71 0.06 12.92
C GLY A 18 33.30 1.51 12.68
N GLN A 19 32.65 1.77 11.57
CA GLN A 19 32.03 3.04 11.26
C GLN A 19 30.99 3.24 12.36
N GLN A 20 31.36 4.02 13.39
CA GLN A 20 30.38 4.55 14.30
C GLN A 20 29.39 5.29 13.39
N SER A 21 28.23 4.70 13.19
CA SER A 21 27.19 5.29 12.37
C SER A 21 26.92 6.69 12.92
N ALA A 22 27.08 7.70 12.07
CA ALA A 22 26.77 9.07 12.47
C ALA A 22 25.37 9.10 13.08
N PRO A 23 25.17 9.86 14.17
CA PRO A 23 23.86 9.93 14.81
C PRO A 23 22.82 10.43 13.79
N TRP A 24 21.64 9.81 13.80
CA TRP A 24 20.59 10.08 12.84
C TRP A 24 19.94 11.44 13.09
N THR A 25 19.92 12.29 12.06
CA THR A 25 19.08 13.50 12.05
C THR A 25 17.64 13.13 11.71
N LEU A 26 16.70 14.04 11.98
CA LEU A 26 15.29 13.81 11.60
C LEU A 26 15.15 13.66 10.08
N GLU A 27 15.81 14.54 9.31
CA GLU A 27 15.74 14.47 7.85
C GLU A 27 16.27 13.14 7.32
N ALA A 28 17.42 12.66 7.83
CA ALA A 28 17.97 11.36 7.44
C ALA A 28 17.04 10.19 7.82
N ALA A 29 16.39 10.26 8.98
CA ALA A 29 15.43 9.26 9.43
C ALA A 29 14.17 9.23 8.54
N VAL A 30 13.63 10.40 8.19
CA VAL A 30 12.48 10.54 7.29
C VAL A 30 12.81 10.03 5.89
N GLU A 31 13.95 10.45 5.31
CA GLU A 31 14.39 9.99 3.99
C GLU A 31 14.58 8.47 3.95
N HIS A 32 15.21 7.91 4.97
CA HIS A 32 15.41 6.47 5.09
C HIS A 32 14.08 5.71 5.18
N ALA A 33 13.14 6.19 6.00
CA ALA A 33 11.82 5.59 6.14
C ALA A 33 11.04 5.62 4.82
N VAL A 34 11.00 6.76 4.14
CA VAL A 34 10.30 6.90 2.85
C VAL A 34 10.87 5.93 1.81
N LYS A 35 12.17 5.69 1.84
CA LYS A 35 12.84 4.79 0.89
C LYS A 35 12.64 3.30 1.19
N ASN A 36 12.60 2.93 2.48
CA ASN A 36 12.70 1.53 2.90
C ASN A 36 11.41 0.98 3.53
N ASN A 37 10.44 1.82 3.88
CA ASN A 37 9.23 1.39 4.57
C ASN A 37 8.41 0.39 3.74
N LEU A 38 7.97 -0.71 4.38
CA LEU A 38 7.24 -1.78 3.71
C LEU A 38 5.82 -1.37 3.29
N GLN A 39 5.16 -0.47 4.02
CA GLN A 39 3.83 0.03 3.68
C GLN A 39 3.89 0.91 2.43
N ILE A 40 4.89 1.79 2.33
CA ILE A 40 5.16 2.59 1.12
C ILE A 40 5.48 1.66 -0.07
N ARG A 41 6.28 0.61 0.17
CA ARG A 41 6.58 -0.38 -0.87
C ARG A 41 5.33 -1.11 -1.34
N ALA A 42 4.43 -1.49 -0.45
CA ALA A 42 3.15 -2.11 -0.78
C ALA A 42 2.27 -1.16 -1.62
N ALA A 43 2.13 0.11 -1.19
CA ALA A 43 1.38 1.11 -1.93
C ALA A 43 1.98 1.39 -3.33
N TYR A 44 3.31 1.35 -3.47
CA TYR A 44 3.97 1.43 -4.77
C TYR A 44 3.64 0.23 -5.68
N LEU A 45 3.58 -0.99 -5.14
CA LEU A 45 3.16 -2.18 -5.89
C LEU A 45 1.70 -2.08 -6.34
N ASP A 46 0.82 -1.43 -5.57
CA ASP A 46 -0.55 -1.15 -5.98
C ASP A 46 -0.63 -0.21 -7.19
N VAL A 47 0.33 0.73 -7.34
CA VAL A 47 0.44 1.57 -8.54
C VAL A 47 0.81 0.72 -9.76
N ILE A 48 1.79 -0.18 -9.62
CA ILE A 48 2.18 -1.12 -10.71
C ILE A 48 1.01 -2.02 -11.10
N ASP A 49 0.25 -2.53 -10.11
CA ASP A 49 -0.95 -3.33 -10.39
C ASP A 49 -1.98 -2.53 -11.18
N ALA A 50 -2.23 -1.28 -10.82
CA ALA A 50 -3.12 -0.39 -11.58
C ALA A 50 -2.64 -0.13 -13.03
N GLU A 51 -1.32 -0.08 -13.27
CA GLU A 51 -0.74 0.01 -14.61
C GLU A 51 -1.02 -1.25 -15.44
N THR A 52 -1.04 -2.44 -14.80
CA THR A 52 -1.42 -3.68 -15.50
C THR A 52 -2.90 -3.68 -15.90
N TYR A 53 -3.79 -3.14 -15.07
CA TYR A 53 -5.20 -2.93 -15.46
C TYR A 53 -5.35 -1.97 -16.63
N LYS A 54 -4.51 -0.93 -16.73
CA LYS A 54 -4.48 -0.05 -17.92
C LYS A 54 -4.04 -0.83 -19.15
N SER A 55 -3.00 -1.65 -19.07
CA SER A 55 -2.56 -2.52 -20.17
C SER A 55 -3.68 -3.46 -20.62
N GLN A 56 -4.43 -4.05 -19.69
CA GLN A 56 -5.59 -4.86 -19.99
C GLN A 56 -6.70 -4.05 -20.71
N ALA A 57 -6.95 -2.82 -20.27
CA ALA A 57 -7.91 -1.93 -20.91
C ALA A 57 -7.49 -1.55 -22.34
N ILE A 58 -6.20 -1.40 -22.61
CA ILE A 58 -5.63 -1.22 -23.95
C ILE A 58 -5.81 -2.52 -24.76
N GLY A 59 -5.57 -3.67 -24.17
CA GLY A 59 -5.78 -4.98 -24.78
C GLY A 59 -7.20 -5.19 -25.30
N ASN A 60 -8.22 -4.56 -24.72
CA ASN A 60 -9.60 -4.61 -25.20
C ASN A 60 -9.83 -3.95 -26.58
N PHE A 61 -8.85 -3.21 -27.09
CA PHE A 61 -8.86 -2.65 -28.45
C PHE A 61 -8.11 -3.51 -29.46
N LEU A 62 -7.39 -4.54 -29.00
CA LEU A 62 -6.62 -5.45 -29.84
C LEU A 62 -7.47 -6.67 -30.20
N PRO A 63 -7.18 -7.34 -31.34
CA PRO A 63 -7.80 -8.61 -31.64
C PRO A 63 -7.34 -9.69 -30.65
N SER A 64 -8.26 -10.54 -30.25
CA SER A 64 -7.93 -11.82 -29.60
C SER A 64 -7.67 -12.88 -30.67
N LEU A 65 -6.63 -13.67 -30.53
CA LEU A 65 -6.27 -14.76 -31.43
C LEU A 65 -6.09 -16.04 -30.58
N ASN A 66 -6.87 -17.06 -30.95
CA ASN A 66 -6.84 -18.35 -30.25
C ASN A 66 -6.58 -19.46 -31.25
N LEU A 67 -5.70 -20.38 -30.91
CA LEU A 67 -5.47 -21.64 -31.62
C LEU A 67 -6.12 -22.76 -30.80
N SER A 68 -6.96 -23.57 -31.45
CA SER A 68 -7.57 -24.74 -30.84
C SER A 68 -7.24 -26.01 -31.64
N ALA A 69 -7.02 -27.10 -30.94
CA ALA A 69 -6.89 -28.43 -31.52
C ALA A 69 -7.61 -29.44 -30.63
N GLY A 70 -8.29 -30.36 -31.27
CA GLY A 70 -9.03 -31.41 -30.57
C GLY A 70 -8.96 -32.73 -31.30
N HIS A 71 -9.05 -33.82 -30.55
CA HIS A 71 -9.21 -35.15 -31.05
C HIS A 71 -10.35 -35.84 -30.31
N SER A 72 -11.25 -36.50 -31.06
CA SER A 72 -12.46 -37.06 -30.45
C SER A 72 -12.79 -38.43 -31.08
N TRP A 73 -13.35 -39.27 -30.22
CA TRP A 73 -13.95 -40.57 -30.59
C TRP A 73 -15.42 -40.50 -30.28
N ASN A 74 -16.30 -40.77 -31.26
CA ASN A 74 -17.73 -40.94 -31.08
C ASN A 74 -18.07 -42.41 -31.20
N ILE A 75 -18.48 -43.04 -30.10
CA ILE A 75 -18.80 -44.48 -29.99
C ILE A 75 -20.32 -44.60 -29.93
N GLY A 76 -20.86 -45.53 -30.72
CA GLY A 76 -22.29 -45.80 -30.77
C GLY A 76 -22.88 -45.61 -32.16
N LEU A 77 -24.21 -45.38 -32.23
CA LEU A 77 -24.92 -45.24 -33.51
C LEU A 77 -24.50 -43.93 -34.20
N ASN A 78 -23.61 -44.07 -35.15
CA ASN A 78 -23.05 -42.98 -35.94
C ASN A 78 -23.33 -43.19 -37.43
N ARG A 79 -23.32 -42.09 -38.20
CA ARG A 79 -23.36 -42.21 -39.67
C ARG A 79 -21.97 -42.67 -40.18
N ASN A 80 -21.98 -43.86 -40.77
CA ASN A 80 -20.76 -44.35 -41.46
C ASN A 80 -20.52 -43.49 -42.70
N LEU A 81 -19.40 -42.79 -42.75
CA LEU A 81 -19.06 -41.93 -43.88
C LEU A 81 -18.79 -42.65 -45.18
N THR A 82 -18.56 -43.98 -45.12
CA THR A 82 -18.30 -44.82 -46.26
C THR A 82 -19.62 -45.31 -46.90
N THR A 83 -20.52 -45.88 -46.10
CA THR A 83 -21.74 -46.47 -46.54
C THR A 83 -22.93 -45.48 -46.54
N ASN A 84 -22.79 -44.37 -45.84
CA ASN A 84 -23.82 -43.36 -45.56
C ASN A 84 -25.03 -43.90 -44.73
N LEU A 85 -24.89 -45.06 -44.08
CA LEU A 85 -25.88 -45.67 -43.21
C LEU A 85 -25.61 -45.33 -41.74
N LEU A 86 -26.63 -45.45 -40.88
CA LEU A 86 -26.46 -45.41 -39.43
C LEU A 86 -26.01 -46.78 -38.93
N GLU A 87 -24.87 -46.87 -38.37
CA GLU A 87 -24.24 -48.10 -37.87
C GLU A 87 -23.65 -47.85 -36.47
N ASP A 88 -23.62 -48.90 -35.66
CA ASP A 88 -22.91 -48.86 -34.37
C ASP A 88 -21.41 -48.98 -34.63
N LEU A 89 -20.74 -47.85 -34.58
CA LEU A 89 -19.33 -47.76 -34.90
C LEU A 89 -18.61 -46.64 -34.11
N THR A 90 -17.32 -46.75 -34.03
CA THR A 90 -16.44 -45.67 -33.49
C THR A 90 -15.98 -44.76 -34.62
N SER A 91 -16.48 -43.53 -34.61
CA SER A 91 -15.98 -42.47 -35.49
C SER A 91 -14.90 -41.64 -34.79
N GLN A 92 -13.80 -41.42 -35.49
CA GLN A 92 -12.64 -40.74 -34.97
C GLN A 92 -12.35 -39.48 -35.81
N PHE A 93 -12.11 -38.35 -35.13
CA PHE A 93 -11.89 -37.05 -35.78
C PHE A 93 -10.80 -36.27 -35.05
N SER A 94 -9.96 -35.57 -35.79
CA SER A 94 -9.14 -34.47 -35.30
C SER A 94 -9.60 -33.19 -35.96
N ASN A 95 -9.66 -32.13 -35.17
CA ASN A 95 -9.99 -30.79 -35.66
C ASN A 95 -8.98 -29.80 -35.12
N GLY A 96 -8.68 -28.79 -35.89
CA GLY A 96 -7.85 -27.68 -35.47
C GLY A 96 -8.37 -26.40 -36.12
N GLY A 97 -8.17 -25.28 -35.43
CA GLY A 97 -8.65 -24.01 -35.92
C GLY A 97 -7.97 -22.83 -35.23
N LEU A 98 -8.04 -21.71 -35.92
CA LEU A 98 -7.55 -20.41 -35.45
C LEU A 98 -8.73 -19.45 -35.50
N ASP A 99 -9.04 -18.87 -34.35
CA ASP A 99 -10.14 -17.93 -34.19
C ASP A 99 -9.61 -16.55 -33.78
N MET A 100 -9.94 -15.52 -34.56
CA MET A 100 -9.64 -14.13 -34.26
C MET A 100 -10.95 -13.36 -34.05
N SER A 101 -11.01 -12.55 -33.03
CA SER A 101 -12.12 -11.61 -32.83
C SER A 101 -11.63 -10.23 -32.43
N LEU A 102 -12.30 -9.19 -32.94
CA LEU A 102 -12.00 -7.80 -32.68
C LEU A 102 -13.29 -7.04 -32.42
N VAL A 103 -13.36 -6.36 -31.28
CA VAL A 103 -14.48 -5.44 -30.99
C VAL A 103 -14.24 -4.11 -31.71
N ILE A 104 -14.98 -3.87 -32.77
CA ILE A 104 -14.87 -2.63 -33.58
C ILE A 104 -15.59 -1.47 -32.90
N TYR A 105 -16.78 -1.75 -32.32
CA TYR A 105 -17.57 -0.77 -31.58
C TYR A 105 -18.41 -1.44 -30.50
N ASN A 106 -18.47 -0.84 -29.32
CA ASN A 106 -19.27 -1.32 -28.18
C ASN A 106 -19.85 -0.18 -27.34
N GLY A 107 -20.34 0.87 -28.02
CA GLY A 107 -20.91 2.02 -27.33
C GLY A 107 -19.87 2.86 -26.58
N ARG A 108 -18.62 2.86 -27.02
CA ARG A 108 -17.46 3.50 -26.36
C ARG A 108 -17.09 2.88 -25.02
N ARG A 109 -17.55 1.67 -24.73
CA ARG A 109 -17.27 0.97 -23.46
C ARG A 109 -15.77 0.84 -23.20
N ASN A 110 -14.98 0.40 -24.21
CA ASN A 110 -13.53 0.26 -24.09
C ASN A 110 -12.84 1.60 -23.79
N VAL A 111 -13.33 2.70 -24.41
CA VAL A 111 -12.82 4.06 -24.13
C VAL A 111 -13.05 4.46 -22.67
N TYR A 112 -14.24 4.23 -22.15
CA TYR A 112 -14.54 4.54 -20.74
C TYR A 112 -13.80 3.62 -19.77
N GLN A 113 -13.59 2.35 -20.13
CA GLN A 113 -12.76 1.42 -19.34
C GLN A 113 -11.30 1.90 -19.28
N LEU A 114 -10.72 2.32 -20.41
CA LEU A 114 -9.37 2.89 -20.43
C LEU A 114 -9.29 4.20 -19.61
N MET A 115 -10.31 5.06 -19.72
CA MET A 115 -10.39 6.28 -18.89
C MET A 115 -10.46 5.94 -17.39
N SER A 116 -11.29 4.96 -17.02
CA SER A 116 -11.39 4.49 -15.63
C SER A 116 -10.07 3.90 -15.12
N ALA A 117 -9.34 3.15 -15.97
CA ALA A 117 -8.04 2.61 -15.62
C ALA A 117 -6.97 3.71 -15.41
N ASN A 118 -6.96 4.75 -16.25
CA ASN A 118 -6.06 5.90 -16.06
C ASN A 118 -6.36 6.64 -14.74
N LEU A 119 -7.63 6.85 -14.43
CA LEU A 119 -8.05 7.44 -13.14
C LEU A 119 -7.69 6.50 -11.96
N GLY A 120 -7.75 5.18 -12.18
CA GLY A 120 -7.31 4.18 -11.20
C GLY A 120 -5.84 4.31 -10.84
N ILE A 121 -4.95 4.52 -11.83
CA ILE A 121 -3.53 4.78 -11.59
C ILE A 121 -3.37 6.06 -10.77
N LEU A 122 -4.04 7.15 -11.16
CA LEU A 122 -3.98 8.43 -10.45
C LEU A 122 -4.45 8.29 -9.00
N ALA A 123 -5.53 7.54 -8.76
CA ALA A 123 -6.02 7.25 -7.40
C ALA A 123 -4.97 6.51 -6.56
N ARG A 124 -4.28 5.50 -7.13
CA ARG A 124 -3.21 4.78 -6.44
C ARG A 124 -1.95 5.64 -6.20
N GLN A 125 -1.64 6.57 -7.12
CA GLN A 125 -0.56 7.54 -6.91
C GLN A 125 -0.88 8.47 -5.73
N TYR A 126 -2.10 9.01 -5.63
CA TYR A 126 -2.50 9.80 -4.46
C TYR A 126 -2.46 8.99 -3.17
N GLN A 127 -2.88 7.73 -3.20
CA GLN A 127 -2.80 6.85 -2.04
C GLN A 127 -1.35 6.55 -1.62
N LEU A 128 -0.42 6.42 -2.58
CA LEU A 128 1.00 6.27 -2.31
C LEU A 128 1.60 7.53 -1.66
N GLU A 129 1.25 8.72 -2.16
CA GLU A 129 1.74 9.97 -1.57
C GLU A 129 1.16 10.20 -0.17
N ASP A 130 -0.12 9.90 0.05
CA ASP A 130 -0.76 9.93 1.37
C ASP A 130 -0.08 8.98 2.36
N MET A 131 0.25 7.74 1.93
CA MET A 131 1.01 6.78 2.74
C MET A 131 2.41 7.28 3.10
N LYS A 132 3.10 7.98 2.18
CA LYS A 132 4.40 8.59 2.48
C LYS A 132 4.26 9.67 3.55
N GLU A 133 3.24 10.53 3.44
CA GLU A 133 2.95 11.58 4.41
C GLU A 133 2.67 10.98 5.79
N ASP A 134 1.86 9.93 5.87
CA ASP A 134 1.56 9.23 7.13
C ASP A 134 2.82 8.63 7.77
N VAL A 135 3.67 7.97 6.99
CA VAL A 135 4.94 7.40 7.48
C VAL A 135 5.88 8.50 7.95
N MET A 136 5.98 9.62 7.22
CA MET A 136 6.77 10.77 7.66
C MET A 136 6.30 11.30 9.02
N LEU A 137 4.99 11.44 9.22
CA LEU A 137 4.44 11.89 10.50
C LEU A 137 4.74 10.90 11.64
N LEU A 138 4.65 9.59 11.37
CA LEU A 138 5.01 8.56 12.34
C LEU A 138 6.49 8.63 12.74
N VAL A 139 7.39 8.85 11.78
CA VAL A 139 8.83 9.00 12.05
C VAL A 139 9.12 10.25 12.86
N VAL A 140 8.50 11.39 12.53
CA VAL A 140 8.63 12.64 13.30
C VAL A 140 8.20 12.43 14.74
N ASN A 141 7.04 11.79 14.97
CA ASN A 141 6.55 11.49 16.31
C ASN A 141 7.50 10.56 17.07
N GLY A 142 7.95 9.47 16.43
CA GLY A 142 8.91 8.55 17.02
C GLY A 142 10.24 9.22 17.38
N PHE A 143 10.74 10.09 16.50
CA PHE A 143 11.98 10.83 16.72
C PHE A 143 11.86 11.82 17.91
N LEU A 144 10.77 12.59 17.96
CA LEU A 144 10.49 13.49 19.08
C LEU A 144 10.31 12.74 20.40
N GLN A 145 9.72 11.54 20.38
CA GLN A 145 9.60 10.68 21.56
C GLN A 145 10.96 10.21 22.08
N VAL A 146 11.90 9.88 21.18
CA VAL A 146 13.28 9.51 21.57
C VAL A 146 13.99 10.72 22.18
N LEU A 147 13.87 11.92 21.57
CA LEU A 147 14.44 13.15 22.12
C LEU A 147 13.88 13.48 23.49
N PHE A 148 12.56 13.47 23.64
CA PHE A 148 11.91 13.66 24.94
C PHE A 148 12.45 12.71 25.99
N SER A 149 12.49 11.40 25.67
CA SER A 149 12.94 10.38 26.62
C SER A 149 14.42 10.55 26.97
N LYS A 150 15.27 10.97 26.03
CA LYS A 150 16.69 11.27 26.25
C LYS A 150 16.89 12.47 27.18
N GLU A 151 16.17 13.56 26.91
CA GLU A 151 16.25 14.76 27.78
C GLU A 151 15.67 14.46 29.17
N ASN A 152 14.56 13.70 29.25
CA ASN A 152 14.00 13.29 30.54
C ASN A 152 14.99 12.44 31.34
N LEU A 153 15.68 11.49 30.70
CA LEU A 153 16.75 10.71 31.35
C LEU A 153 17.88 11.61 31.89
N ALA A 154 18.30 12.60 31.10
CA ALA A 154 19.33 13.56 31.53
C ALA A 154 18.85 14.37 32.77
N VAL A 155 17.59 14.82 32.78
CA VAL A 155 16.96 15.49 33.94
C VAL A 155 16.96 14.57 35.15
N GLN A 156 16.46 13.34 35.05
CA GLN A 156 16.40 12.41 36.18
C GLN A 156 17.78 12.07 36.73
N ASN A 157 18.79 11.87 35.89
CA ASN A 157 20.18 11.65 36.32
C ASN A 157 20.73 12.87 37.06
N LYS A 158 20.42 14.10 36.58
CA LYS A 158 20.86 15.32 37.28
C LYS A 158 20.20 15.47 38.66
N LEU A 159 18.90 15.14 38.74
CA LEU A 159 18.16 15.15 40.01
C LEU A 159 18.72 14.11 41.02
N LEU A 160 19.09 12.92 40.50
CA LEU A 160 19.75 11.88 41.30
C LEU A 160 21.12 12.32 41.81
N GLU A 161 21.95 12.96 40.96
CA GLU A 161 23.26 13.52 41.33
C GLU A 161 23.11 14.54 42.48
N VAL A 162 22.13 15.45 42.36
CA VAL A 162 21.81 16.45 43.39
C VAL A 162 21.38 15.76 44.69
N ALA A 163 20.48 14.77 44.63
CA ALA A 163 20.01 14.04 45.78
C ALA A 163 21.16 13.29 46.54
N LYS A 164 22.08 12.67 45.77
CA LYS A 164 23.27 12.02 46.35
C LYS A 164 24.20 13.02 47.03
N THR A 165 24.38 14.18 46.46
CA THR A 165 25.19 15.27 47.03
C THR A 165 24.56 15.76 48.34
N GLU A 166 23.25 15.97 48.37
CA GLU A 166 22.52 16.38 49.61
C GLU A 166 22.59 15.31 50.71
N LEU A 167 22.48 14.03 50.34
CA LEU A 167 22.64 12.91 51.28
C LEU A 167 24.03 12.96 51.92
N SER A 168 25.11 13.06 51.13
CA SER A 168 26.47 13.10 51.65
C SER A 168 26.74 14.33 52.54
N GLN A 169 26.18 15.48 52.24
CA GLN A 169 26.25 16.67 53.08
C GLN A 169 25.51 16.47 54.42
N THR A 170 24.34 15.82 54.38
CA THR A 170 23.55 15.56 55.56
C THR A 170 24.21 14.48 56.44
N GLU A 171 24.82 13.45 55.86
CA GLU A 171 25.64 12.46 56.60
C GLU A 171 26.72 13.17 57.41
N THR A 172 27.47 14.08 56.81
CA THR A 172 28.50 14.88 57.48
C THR A 172 27.93 15.69 58.66
N LEU A 173 26.74 16.29 58.53
CA LEU A 173 26.11 17.11 59.56
C LEU A 173 25.55 16.25 60.72
N VAL A 174 25.02 15.05 60.40
CA VAL A 174 24.54 14.08 61.41
C VAL A 174 25.71 13.52 62.22
N ASP A 175 26.82 13.17 61.54
CA ASP A 175 28.04 12.66 62.20
C ASP A 175 28.69 13.73 63.08
N ALA A 176 28.59 14.98 62.72
CA ALA A 176 29.00 16.14 63.53
C ALA A 176 28.00 16.44 64.68
N GLY A 177 26.86 15.74 64.77
CA GLY A 177 25.84 15.96 65.82
C GLY A 177 24.97 17.21 65.60
N VAL A 178 25.04 17.83 64.42
CA VAL A 178 24.27 19.04 64.07
C VAL A 178 22.84 18.70 63.67
N LEU A 179 22.60 17.54 63.06
CA LEU A 179 21.28 17.09 62.64
C LEU A 179 20.87 15.78 63.26
N PRO A 180 19.56 15.52 63.50
CA PRO A 180 19.05 14.24 63.98
C PRO A 180 19.23 13.13 62.97
N LYS A 181 19.46 11.89 63.39
CA LYS A 181 19.56 10.71 62.52
C LYS A 181 18.32 10.44 61.65
N GLY A 182 17.14 10.92 62.08
CA GLY A 182 15.90 10.81 61.29
C GLY A 182 15.96 11.52 59.95
N GLU A 183 16.67 12.63 59.85
CA GLU A 183 16.88 13.38 58.61
C GLU A 183 17.67 12.58 57.53
N LEU A 184 18.63 11.76 57.98
CA LEU A 184 19.39 10.87 57.11
C LEU A 184 18.51 9.79 56.46
N PHE A 185 17.59 9.20 57.20
CA PHE A 185 16.68 8.18 56.62
C PHE A 185 15.71 8.76 55.59
N GLU A 186 15.24 9.99 55.77
CA GLU A 186 14.38 10.68 54.82
C GLU A 186 15.11 10.95 53.51
N LEU A 187 16.38 11.38 53.57
CA LEU A 187 17.17 11.60 52.36
C LEU A 187 17.62 10.30 51.71
N GLN A 188 17.88 9.23 52.45
CA GLN A 188 18.13 7.90 51.91
C GLN A 188 16.92 7.40 51.10
N ALA A 189 15.70 7.58 51.63
CA ALA A 189 14.47 7.23 50.96
C ALA A 189 14.28 8.10 49.68
N THR A 190 14.63 9.37 49.75
CA THR A 190 14.58 10.28 48.55
C THR A 190 15.55 9.85 47.45
N VAL A 191 16.81 9.49 47.81
CA VAL A 191 17.80 8.99 46.83
C VAL A 191 17.31 7.68 46.21
N ALA A 192 16.80 6.72 47.00
CA ALA A 192 16.27 5.46 46.50
C ALA A 192 15.09 5.68 45.52
N SER A 193 14.19 6.63 45.85
CA SER A 193 13.09 7.01 44.95
C SER A 193 13.60 7.63 43.65
N GLN A 194 14.62 8.48 43.74
CA GLN A 194 15.21 9.13 42.55
C GLN A 194 15.99 8.13 41.67
N GLU A 195 16.65 7.13 42.28
CA GLU A 195 17.28 6.03 41.56
C GLU A 195 16.25 5.22 40.78
N GLN A 196 15.11 4.92 41.37
CA GLN A 196 14.00 4.25 40.69
C GLN A 196 13.51 5.06 39.49
N GLN A 197 13.35 6.39 39.62
CA GLN A 197 12.93 7.27 38.55
C GLN A 197 13.96 7.34 37.43
N ALA A 198 15.25 7.41 37.73
CA ALA A 198 16.33 7.40 36.73
C ALA A 198 16.37 6.07 35.96
N VAL A 199 16.21 4.93 36.64
CA VAL A 199 16.11 3.61 35.99
C VAL A 199 14.89 3.54 35.08
N ALA A 200 13.73 4.01 35.54
CA ALA A 200 12.52 4.06 34.70
C ALA A 200 12.69 4.95 33.46
N ALA A 201 13.32 6.12 33.61
CA ALA A 201 13.63 7.02 32.50
C ALA A 201 14.63 6.39 31.50
N SER A 202 15.64 5.66 32.00
CA SER A 202 16.59 4.91 31.17
C SER A 202 15.89 3.84 30.35
N ASN A 203 15.01 3.07 30.98
CA ASN A 203 14.23 2.05 30.28
C ASN A 203 13.30 2.66 29.21
N ASN A 204 12.63 3.76 29.52
CA ASN A 204 11.77 4.48 28.57
C ASN A 204 12.55 5.01 27.35
N TYR A 205 13.76 5.53 27.58
CA TYR A 205 14.64 5.95 26.49
C TYR A 205 15.04 4.78 25.58
N GLU A 206 15.43 3.64 26.17
CA GLU A 206 15.77 2.44 25.40
C GLU A 206 14.57 1.94 24.57
N ILE A 207 13.38 1.89 25.16
CA ILE A 207 12.16 1.48 24.46
C ILE A 207 11.84 2.43 23.29
N ALA A 208 11.91 3.74 23.51
CA ALA A 208 11.66 4.73 22.48
C ALA A 208 12.69 4.59 21.34
N ARG A 209 13.96 4.41 21.66
CA ARG A 209 15.06 4.22 20.70
C ARG A 209 14.86 2.96 19.86
N ILE A 210 14.53 1.83 20.49
CA ILE A 210 14.24 0.57 19.79
C ILE A 210 13.02 0.71 18.89
N SER A 211 11.96 1.36 19.37
CA SER A 211 10.73 1.58 18.57
C SER A 211 10.99 2.41 17.33
N LEU A 212 11.80 3.45 17.43
CA LEU A 212 12.19 4.24 16.26
C LEU A 212 13.08 3.43 15.30
N ALA A 213 14.05 2.69 15.81
CA ALA A 213 14.91 1.83 14.98
C ALA A 213 14.08 0.78 14.21
N GLN A 214 13.09 0.17 14.87
CA GLN A 214 12.16 -0.76 14.21
C GLN A 214 11.29 -0.08 13.14
N LEU A 215 10.81 1.14 13.40
CA LEU A 215 10.06 1.91 12.41
C LEU A 215 10.91 2.22 11.17
N LEU A 216 12.21 2.45 11.36
CA LEU A 216 13.18 2.68 10.31
C LEU A 216 13.73 1.39 9.68
N LEU A 217 13.31 0.21 10.16
CA LEU A 217 13.82 -1.11 9.74
C LEU A 217 15.36 -1.23 9.90
N ILE A 218 15.89 -0.68 11.00
CA ILE A 218 17.31 -0.78 11.36
C ILE A 218 17.50 -1.99 12.27
N ASP A 219 18.27 -2.99 11.81
CA ASP A 219 18.52 -4.22 12.57
C ASP A 219 19.48 -4.01 13.76
N ASP A 220 20.45 -3.12 13.59
CA ASP A 220 21.42 -2.78 14.65
C ASP A 220 20.89 -1.68 15.59
N TYR A 221 19.84 -2.02 16.33
CA TYR A 221 19.24 -1.09 17.29
C TYR A 221 20.16 -0.78 18.47
N LYS A 222 21.20 -1.58 18.76
CA LYS A 222 22.12 -1.33 19.89
C LYS A 222 23.02 -0.12 19.63
N ASN A 223 23.47 0.04 18.40
CA ASN A 223 24.34 1.16 17.99
C ASN A 223 23.55 2.33 17.38
N PHE A 224 22.21 2.20 17.32
CA PHE A 224 21.34 3.26 16.81
C PHE A 224 21.31 4.44 17.80
N SER A 225 21.65 5.64 17.31
CA SER A 225 21.57 6.88 18.08
C SER A 225 21.06 8.03 17.21
N ILE A 226 20.36 8.96 17.85
CA ILE A 226 19.87 10.18 17.19
C ILE A 226 20.80 11.35 17.51
N ALA A 227 20.85 12.31 16.58
CA ALA A 227 21.61 13.53 16.74
C ALA A 227 21.05 14.40 17.87
N ASP A 228 21.94 15.02 18.65
CA ASP A 228 21.58 16.02 19.64
C ASP A 228 21.33 17.35 18.91
N THR A 229 20.08 17.61 18.60
CA THR A 229 19.64 18.88 18.05
C THR A 229 18.87 19.63 19.13
N ASN A 230 19.31 20.83 19.42
CA ASN A 230 18.57 21.70 20.34
C ASN A 230 17.40 22.29 19.55
N TYR A 231 16.22 21.72 19.74
CA TYR A 231 15.02 22.25 19.10
C TYR A 231 14.46 23.36 19.96
N ASP A 232 14.85 24.60 19.63
CA ASP A 232 14.18 25.77 20.13
C ASP A 232 12.81 25.90 19.44
N MET A 233 11.81 26.23 20.23
CA MET A 233 10.47 26.47 19.71
C MET A 233 10.52 27.72 18.82
N VAL A 234 10.70 27.51 17.51
CA VAL A 234 10.58 28.58 16.52
C VAL A 234 9.17 29.13 16.61
N ALA A 235 9.04 30.45 16.68
CA ALA A 235 7.74 31.12 16.70
C ALA A 235 6.85 30.52 15.62
N ALA A 236 5.75 29.90 16.02
CA ALA A 236 4.88 29.14 15.11
C ALA A 236 4.07 30.11 14.24
N THR A 237 4.73 30.64 13.18
CA THR A 237 4.11 31.56 12.20
C THR A 237 2.85 30.97 11.56
N ILE A 238 2.67 29.66 11.66
CA ILE A 238 1.46 28.98 11.17
C ILE A 238 0.21 29.37 11.98
N LEU A 239 0.35 29.75 13.25
CA LEU A 239 -0.77 30.20 14.09
C LEU A 239 -1.22 31.62 13.78
N ASP A 240 -0.49 32.39 12.98
CA ASP A 240 -0.91 33.69 12.48
C ASP A 240 -2.01 33.56 11.42
N LYS A 241 -2.18 32.36 10.83
CA LYS A 241 -3.23 32.06 9.86
C LYS A 241 -4.48 31.54 10.55
N SER A 242 -5.64 31.88 9.97
CA SER A 242 -6.91 31.35 10.49
C SER A 242 -7.10 29.87 10.12
N PRO A 243 -7.80 29.06 10.94
CA PRO A 243 -8.15 27.68 10.60
C PRO A 243 -8.85 27.55 9.24
N LYS A 244 -9.62 28.57 8.84
CA LYS A 244 -10.30 28.59 7.54
C LYS A 244 -9.33 28.68 6.37
N GLU A 245 -8.32 29.55 6.44
CA GLU A 245 -7.27 29.66 5.41
C GLU A 245 -6.46 28.38 5.29
N LEU A 246 -6.17 27.73 6.44
CA LEU A 246 -5.49 26.44 6.47
C LEU A 246 -6.32 25.37 5.77
N PHE A 247 -7.63 25.33 6.02
CA PHE A 247 -8.54 24.39 5.40
C PHE A 247 -8.68 24.61 3.89
N GLU A 248 -8.86 25.86 3.44
CA GLU A 248 -8.98 26.18 2.01
C GLU A 248 -7.73 25.72 1.23
N LYS A 249 -6.54 25.96 1.78
CA LYS A 249 -5.30 25.49 1.16
C LYS A 249 -5.17 23.97 1.18
N ALA A 250 -5.52 23.33 2.29
CA ALA A 250 -5.48 21.88 2.42
C ALA A 250 -6.43 21.18 1.43
N LEU A 251 -7.59 21.75 1.10
CA LEU A 251 -8.52 21.23 0.09
C LEU A 251 -7.91 21.15 -1.32
N GLU A 252 -6.87 21.96 -1.61
CA GLU A 252 -6.21 22.00 -2.90
C GLU A 252 -4.97 21.09 -2.97
N SER A 253 -4.29 20.90 -1.83
CA SER A 253 -2.99 20.22 -1.79
C SER A 253 -3.05 18.78 -1.23
N ARG A 254 -4.01 18.45 -0.37
CA ARG A 254 -4.07 17.17 0.33
C ARG A 254 -4.36 15.99 -0.60
N ASN A 255 -3.53 14.94 -0.51
CA ASN A 255 -3.63 13.75 -1.32
C ASN A 255 -4.89 12.91 -1.03
N ASP A 256 -5.35 12.84 0.21
CA ASP A 256 -6.60 12.18 0.61
C ASP A 256 -7.84 12.84 -0.03
N ILE A 257 -7.87 14.17 -0.16
CA ILE A 257 -8.93 14.91 -0.86
C ILE A 257 -8.86 14.69 -2.38
N MET A 258 -7.65 14.69 -2.95
CA MET A 258 -7.45 14.41 -4.38
C MET A 258 -7.86 12.97 -4.72
N LEU A 259 -7.54 12.00 -3.87
CA LEU A 259 -8.01 10.62 -3.97
C LEU A 259 -9.54 10.54 -3.95
N ALA A 260 -10.20 11.22 -3.01
CA ALA A 260 -11.65 11.22 -2.91
C ALA A 260 -12.33 11.86 -4.15
N LYS A 261 -11.77 12.96 -4.69
CA LYS A 261 -12.23 13.58 -5.96
C LYS A 261 -12.07 12.60 -7.14
N THR A 262 -10.91 11.96 -7.25
CA THR A 262 -10.63 10.97 -8.32
C THR A 262 -11.58 9.78 -8.23
N ASN A 263 -11.94 9.31 -7.03
CA ASN A 263 -12.92 8.25 -6.84
C ASN A 263 -14.33 8.64 -7.33
N VAL A 264 -14.72 9.91 -7.20
CA VAL A 264 -15.97 10.43 -7.81
C VAL A 264 -15.89 10.36 -9.34
N GLU A 265 -14.78 10.75 -9.95
CA GLU A 265 -14.57 10.68 -11.40
C GLU A 265 -14.57 9.25 -11.91
N ILE A 266 -13.97 8.30 -11.18
CA ILE A 266 -14.05 6.87 -11.48
C ILE A 266 -15.50 6.39 -11.47
N ALA A 267 -16.28 6.73 -10.44
CA ALA A 267 -17.69 6.35 -10.34
C ALA A 267 -18.52 6.94 -11.49
N GLN A 268 -18.29 8.20 -11.89
CA GLN A 268 -18.94 8.84 -13.03
C GLN A 268 -18.56 8.15 -14.35
N THR A 269 -17.30 7.75 -14.52
CA THR A 269 -16.81 7.04 -15.70
C THR A 269 -17.41 5.63 -15.78
N ASN A 270 -17.52 4.93 -14.64
CA ASN A 270 -18.19 3.65 -14.55
C ASN A 270 -19.69 3.75 -14.89
N LEU A 271 -20.35 4.86 -14.53
CA LEU A 271 -21.73 5.14 -14.97
C LEU A 271 -21.81 5.31 -16.49
N LYS A 272 -20.83 5.98 -17.15
CA LYS A 272 -20.74 6.08 -18.62
C LYS A 272 -20.56 4.68 -19.24
N THR A 273 -19.69 3.86 -18.64
CA THR A 273 -19.49 2.46 -19.03
C THR A 273 -20.76 1.64 -18.91
N ALA A 274 -21.54 1.78 -17.83
CA ALA A 274 -22.82 1.10 -17.68
C ALA A 274 -23.85 1.55 -18.73
N LYS A 275 -23.88 2.84 -19.06
CA LYS A 275 -24.78 3.38 -20.11
C LYS A 275 -24.40 2.90 -21.51
N SER A 276 -23.13 2.57 -21.79
CA SER A 276 -22.70 2.05 -23.10
C SER A 276 -23.37 0.74 -23.46
N ALA A 277 -23.87 -0.02 -22.46
CA ALA A 277 -24.61 -1.27 -22.70
C ALA A 277 -25.99 -1.08 -23.35
N TYR A 278 -26.49 0.14 -23.52
CA TYR A 278 -27.64 0.46 -24.37
C TYR A 278 -27.29 0.59 -25.85
N GLN A 279 -26.01 0.73 -26.17
CA GLN A 279 -25.53 0.96 -27.53
C GLN A 279 -25.33 -0.37 -28.28
N PRO A 280 -25.37 -0.37 -29.61
CA PRO A 280 -25.00 -1.53 -30.43
C PRO A 280 -23.55 -1.96 -30.16
N THR A 281 -23.29 -3.25 -30.39
CA THR A 281 -21.94 -3.81 -30.43
C THR A 281 -21.66 -4.35 -31.82
N LEU A 282 -20.55 -3.94 -32.43
CA LEU A 282 -20.05 -4.41 -33.72
C LEU A 282 -18.74 -5.17 -33.46
N THR A 283 -18.70 -6.44 -33.85
CA THR A 283 -17.52 -7.30 -33.67
C THR A 283 -17.12 -7.87 -35.04
N GLY A 284 -15.88 -7.73 -35.44
CA GLY A 284 -15.28 -8.43 -36.55
C GLY A 284 -14.71 -9.78 -36.09
N TYR A 285 -14.82 -10.79 -36.94
CA TYR A 285 -14.25 -12.09 -36.68
C TYR A 285 -13.61 -12.71 -37.90
N TYR A 286 -12.63 -13.54 -37.72
CA TYR A 286 -12.01 -14.42 -38.69
C TYR A 286 -11.75 -15.77 -38.05
N GLY A 287 -12.13 -16.85 -38.74
CA GLY A 287 -11.87 -18.20 -38.36
C GLY A 287 -11.23 -18.99 -39.51
N TYR A 288 -10.22 -19.74 -39.17
CA TYR A 288 -9.66 -20.80 -40.00
C TYR A 288 -9.87 -22.11 -39.27
N SER A 289 -10.37 -23.13 -39.96
CA SER A 289 -10.56 -24.46 -39.36
C SER A 289 -10.28 -25.56 -40.38
N SER A 290 -9.78 -26.66 -39.90
CA SER A 290 -9.66 -27.88 -40.70
C SER A 290 -10.01 -29.11 -39.87
N ARG A 291 -10.42 -30.16 -40.54
CA ARG A 291 -10.84 -31.41 -39.91
C ARG A 291 -10.19 -32.63 -40.60
N ILE A 292 -9.73 -33.56 -39.84
CA ILE A 292 -9.23 -34.86 -40.25
C ILE A 292 -10.20 -35.94 -39.81
N SER A 293 -10.61 -36.82 -40.73
CA SER A 293 -11.41 -37.99 -40.46
C SER A 293 -10.54 -39.25 -40.63
N TYR A 294 -10.69 -40.19 -39.72
CA TYR A 294 -10.00 -41.48 -39.78
C TYR A 294 -10.89 -42.60 -40.37
N ALA A 295 -12.00 -42.19 -40.99
CA ALA A 295 -12.91 -43.13 -41.66
C ALA A 295 -12.41 -43.52 -43.06
N ASP A 296 -12.52 -44.79 -43.41
CA ASP A 296 -12.23 -45.30 -44.76
C ASP A 296 -13.20 -44.61 -45.77
N ARG A 297 -12.78 -44.54 -47.04
CA ARG A 297 -13.54 -43.89 -48.08
C ARG A 297 -13.77 -44.83 -49.28
N LEU A 298 -14.88 -44.62 -49.98
CA LEU A 298 -15.12 -45.28 -51.26
C LEU A 298 -14.41 -44.54 -52.38
N VAL A 299 -13.62 -45.28 -53.17
CA VAL A 299 -12.90 -44.75 -54.33
C VAL A 299 -13.38 -45.50 -55.57
N ALA A 300 -13.66 -44.76 -56.61
CA ALA A 300 -14.04 -45.35 -57.88
C ALA A 300 -12.86 -46.15 -58.48
N THR A 301 -13.09 -47.39 -58.89
CA THR A 301 -12.11 -48.29 -59.49
C THR A 301 -11.81 -47.93 -60.94
N GLY A 302 -12.64 -47.09 -61.57
CA GLY A 302 -12.57 -46.73 -62.99
C GLY A 302 -13.38 -47.69 -63.89
N THR A 303 -13.90 -48.76 -63.30
CA THR A 303 -14.82 -49.68 -64.00
C THR A 303 -16.30 -49.33 -63.74
N TYR A 304 -17.19 -49.78 -64.59
CA TYR A 304 -18.64 -49.55 -64.46
C TYR A 304 -19.37 -50.88 -64.56
N SER A 305 -20.18 -51.18 -63.62
CA SER A 305 -21.11 -52.33 -63.60
C SER A 305 -22.53 -51.86 -63.80
N ALA A 306 -23.34 -52.72 -64.40
CA ALA A 306 -24.79 -52.46 -64.60
C ALA A 306 -25.56 -52.79 -63.34
N TYR A 307 -26.14 -51.80 -62.66
CA TYR A 307 -26.95 -51.93 -61.46
C TYR A 307 -28.44 -51.79 -61.73
N PRO A 308 -29.30 -52.58 -61.16
CA PRO A 308 -30.74 -52.40 -61.29
C PRO A 308 -31.19 -51.13 -60.59
N ILE A 309 -31.86 -50.23 -61.32
CA ILE A 309 -32.40 -48.97 -60.76
C ILE A 309 -33.90 -49.02 -60.66
N GLY A 310 -34.54 -50.05 -61.17
CA GLY A 310 -35.99 -50.25 -61.12
C GLY A 310 -36.45 -51.45 -61.98
N VAL A 311 -37.75 -51.61 -62.08
CA VAL A 311 -38.40 -52.60 -62.98
C VAL A 311 -39.45 -51.91 -63.82
N VAL A 312 -39.59 -52.33 -65.07
CA VAL A 312 -40.63 -51.84 -65.98
C VAL A 312 -42.00 -52.36 -65.53
N SER A 313 -42.91 -51.45 -65.23
CA SER A 313 -44.25 -51.80 -64.82
C SER A 313 -44.97 -52.58 -65.94
N GLY A 314 -45.45 -53.78 -65.63
CA GLY A 314 -46.19 -54.65 -66.54
C GLY A 314 -45.36 -55.78 -67.19
N THR A 315 -44.07 -55.62 -67.40
CA THR A 315 -43.20 -56.69 -67.94
C THR A 315 -42.25 -57.29 -66.88
N GLY A 316 -42.04 -56.63 -65.76
CA GLY A 316 -41.11 -57.08 -64.71
C GLY A 316 -39.58 -57.03 -65.12
N GLN A 317 -39.31 -56.54 -66.29
CA GLN A 317 -37.92 -56.42 -66.76
C GLN A 317 -37.10 -55.39 -65.94
N GLN A 318 -35.91 -55.78 -65.51
CA GLN A 318 -35.04 -54.86 -64.77
C GLN A 318 -34.49 -53.75 -65.71
N VAL A 319 -34.57 -52.53 -65.23
CA VAL A 319 -33.87 -51.37 -65.88
C VAL A 319 -32.53 -51.24 -65.18
N LEU A 320 -31.47 -51.39 -65.97
CA LEU A 320 -30.09 -51.31 -65.48
C LEU A 320 -29.50 -49.94 -65.88
N ALA A 321 -28.76 -49.34 -64.93
CA ALA A 321 -27.96 -48.14 -65.25
C ALA A 321 -26.51 -48.44 -64.93
N PRO A 322 -25.57 -47.88 -65.68
CA PRO A 322 -24.15 -47.97 -65.35
C PRO A 322 -23.84 -47.18 -64.10
N ARG A 323 -23.27 -47.86 -63.11
CA ARG A 323 -22.77 -47.26 -61.89
C ARG A 323 -21.27 -47.55 -61.74
N ALA A 324 -20.46 -46.54 -61.38
CA ALA A 324 -19.08 -46.71 -61.11
C ALA A 324 -18.87 -47.71 -59.98
N ASP A 325 -18.05 -48.72 -60.20
CA ASP A 325 -17.63 -49.66 -59.18
C ASP A 325 -16.73 -48.92 -58.16
N THR A 326 -16.90 -49.23 -56.91
CA THR A 326 -16.14 -48.57 -55.81
C THR A 326 -15.49 -49.61 -54.96
N GLU A 327 -14.30 -49.29 -54.49
CA GLU A 327 -13.60 -50.08 -53.45
C GLU A 327 -13.37 -49.26 -52.19
N VAL A 328 -13.21 -49.94 -51.08
CA VAL A 328 -12.90 -49.32 -49.78
C VAL A 328 -11.41 -49.03 -49.70
N ALA A 329 -11.02 -47.77 -49.75
CA ALA A 329 -9.67 -47.31 -49.53
C ALA A 329 -9.50 -46.66 -48.14
N LYS A 330 -8.32 -46.74 -47.63
CA LYS A 330 -7.98 -46.06 -46.38
C LYS A 330 -8.14 -44.54 -46.52
N TYR A 331 -8.32 -43.85 -45.37
CA TYR A 331 -8.39 -42.40 -45.33
C TYR A 331 -7.15 -41.76 -46.00
N LEU A 332 -7.28 -40.57 -46.54
CA LEU A 332 -6.19 -39.79 -47.10
C LEU A 332 -5.09 -39.49 -46.06
N PRO A 333 -3.84 -39.29 -46.48
CA PRO A 333 -2.80 -38.80 -45.60
C PRO A 333 -3.29 -37.56 -44.83
N LEU A 334 -2.94 -37.45 -43.53
CA LEU A 334 -3.46 -36.40 -42.65
C LEU A 334 -3.16 -34.99 -43.16
N ALA A 335 -1.99 -34.78 -43.75
CA ALA A 335 -1.60 -33.49 -44.33
C ALA A 335 -2.45 -33.11 -45.55
N ASP A 336 -2.86 -34.10 -46.35
CA ASP A 336 -3.72 -33.85 -47.54
C ASP A 336 -5.14 -33.56 -47.06
N GLN A 337 -5.67 -34.26 -46.06
CA GLN A 337 -6.98 -33.98 -45.48
C GLN A 337 -7.00 -32.58 -44.85
N TRP A 338 -5.94 -32.19 -44.14
CA TRP A 338 -5.80 -30.84 -43.56
C TRP A 338 -5.93 -29.75 -44.60
N LYS A 339 -5.28 -29.92 -45.75
CA LYS A 339 -5.31 -28.98 -46.86
C LYS A 339 -6.63 -29.02 -47.65
N GLN A 340 -7.27 -30.19 -47.74
CA GLN A 340 -8.54 -30.31 -48.53
C GLN A 340 -9.77 -29.87 -47.74
N ASN A 341 -9.69 -30.00 -46.40
CA ASN A 341 -10.79 -29.72 -45.49
C ASN A 341 -10.63 -28.35 -44.83
N ASP A 342 -9.68 -27.50 -45.29
CA ASP A 342 -9.50 -26.18 -44.78
C ASP A 342 -10.70 -25.28 -45.13
N GLY A 343 -11.07 -24.45 -44.18
CA GLY A 343 -12.17 -23.51 -44.34
C GLY A 343 -11.84 -22.18 -43.66
N HIS A 344 -12.21 -21.11 -44.35
CA HIS A 344 -12.09 -19.76 -43.86
C HIS A 344 -13.47 -19.16 -43.69
N ASN A 345 -13.72 -18.58 -42.53
CA ASN A 345 -14.92 -17.79 -42.30
C ASN A 345 -14.53 -16.41 -41.73
N PHE A 346 -15.11 -15.38 -42.22
CA PHE A 346 -14.90 -14.02 -41.73
C PHE A 346 -16.14 -13.18 -41.94
N GLY A 347 -16.29 -12.17 -41.06
CA GLY A 347 -17.44 -11.30 -41.13
C GLY A 347 -17.49 -10.31 -40.01
N VAL A 348 -18.61 -9.62 -39.95
CA VAL A 348 -18.95 -8.69 -38.87
C VAL A 348 -20.29 -9.09 -38.27
N ASN A 349 -20.37 -9.01 -36.94
CA ASN A 349 -21.59 -9.29 -36.19
C ASN A 349 -22.06 -7.99 -35.50
N LEU A 350 -23.25 -7.53 -35.84
CA LEU A 350 -23.91 -6.39 -35.20
C LEU A 350 -24.98 -6.91 -34.22
N ARG A 351 -24.81 -6.58 -32.94
CA ARG A 351 -25.78 -6.88 -31.89
C ARG A 351 -26.39 -5.59 -31.35
N ILE A 352 -27.70 -5.45 -31.42
CA ILE A 352 -28.47 -4.32 -30.90
C ILE A 352 -29.34 -4.81 -29.75
N PRO A 353 -29.12 -4.38 -28.49
CA PRO A 353 -29.95 -4.78 -27.36
C PRO A 353 -31.30 -4.05 -27.40
N ILE A 354 -32.37 -4.75 -27.68
CA ILE A 354 -33.74 -4.19 -27.71
C ILE A 354 -34.44 -4.40 -26.35
N LEU A 355 -34.41 -5.61 -25.83
CA LEU A 355 -34.98 -5.97 -24.53
C LEU A 355 -34.02 -6.92 -23.78
N ASN A 356 -33.70 -6.59 -22.53
CA ASN A 356 -32.72 -7.34 -21.74
C ASN A 356 -33.18 -7.60 -20.29
N GLY A 357 -34.50 -7.72 -20.06
CA GLY A 357 -35.06 -8.02 -18.76
C GLY A 357 -34.71 -6.98 -17.68
N LEU A 358 -34.62 -5.69 -18.06
CA LEU A 358 -34.26 -4.56 -17.21
C LEU A 358 -32.80 -4.60 -16.67
N ALA A 359 -31.97 -5.56 -17.10
CA ALA A 359 -30.61 -5.73 -16.59
C ALA A 359 -29.75 -4.45 -16.74
N VAL A 360 -29.74 -3.85 -17.96
CA VAL A 360 -29.00 -2.62 -18.22
C VAL A 360 -29.56 -1.45 -17.41
N LYS A 361 -30.89 -1.28 -17.34
CA LYS A 361 -31.55 -0.24 -16.55
C LYS A 361 -31.15 -0.30 -15.09
N ASN A 362 -31.19 -1.49 -14.50
CA ASN A 362 -30.83 -1.70 -13.09
C ASN A 362 -29.33 -1.50 -12.86
N ASN A 363 -28.46 -1.92 -13.80
CA ASN A 363 -27.03 -1.66 -13.73
C ASN A 363 -26.71 -0.16 -13.74
N VAL A 364 -27.34 0.61 -14.64
CA VAL A 364 -27.21 2.07 -14.68
C VAL A 364 -27.71 2.71 -13.39
N ARG A 365 -28.83 2.21 -12.83
CA ARG A 365 -29.34 2.71 -11.54
C ARG A 365 -28.36 2.45 -10.41
N ARG A 366 -27.77 1.25 -10.31
CA ARG A 366 -26.71 0.94 -9.31
C ARG A 366 -25.51 1.87 -9.46
N ASN A 367 -25.06 2.12 -10.68
CA ASN A 367 -23.93 3.04 -10.90
C ASN A 367 -24.28 4.51 -10.58
N LYS A 368 -25.53 4.95 -10.75
CA LYS A 368 -25.97 6.26 -10.24
C LYS A 368 -25.86 6.35 -8.72
N VAL A 369 -26.32 5.32 -8.02
CA VAL A 369 -26.20 5.23 -6.55
C VAL A 369 -24.72 5.23 -6.12
N SER A 370 -23.84 4.55 -6.89
CA SER A 370 -22.39 4.58 -6.63
C SER A 370 -21.79 5.99 -6.76
N VAL A 371 -22.22 6.76 -7.76
CA VAL A 371 -21.78 8.17 -7.92
C VAL A 371 -22.23 9.01 -6.71
N GLU A 372 -23.49 8.85 -6.28
CA GLU A 372 -24.03 9.55 -5.11
C GLU A 372 -23.26 9.20 -3.83
N ARG A 373 -22.98 7.90 -3.65
CA ARG A 373 -22.16 7.42 -2.52
C ARG A 373 -20.76 8.04 -2.53
N SER A 374 -20.11 8.10 -3.70
CA SER A 374 -18.77 8.70 -3.81
C SER A 374 -18.78 10.21 -3.51
N ASN A 375 -19.83 10.93 -3.94
CA ASN A 375 -20.00 12.34 -3.58
C ASN A 375 -20.20 12.53 -2.07
N THR A 376 -20.99 11.66 -1.44
CA THR A 376 -21.20 11.68 0.01
C THR A 376 -19.90 11.44 0.76
N LEU A 377 -19.09 10.45 0.32
CA LEU A 377 -17.79 10.17 0.92
C LEU A 377 -16.83 11.35 0.75
N LEU A 378 -16.80 11.99 -0.43
CA LEU A 378 -16.00 13.21 -0.62
C LEU A 378 -16.43 14.33 0.33
N SER A 379 -17.75 14.50 0.53
CA SER A 379 -18.26 15.51 1.47
C SER A 379 -17.87 15.18 2.91
N GLN A 380 -17.96 13.92 3.29
CA GLN A 380 -17.51 13.44 4.60
C GLN A 380 -16.00 13.69 4.79
N GLN A 381 -15.17 13.33 3.81
CA GLN A 381 -13.71 13.53 3.89
C GLN A 381 -13.35 15.02 4.08
N LYS A 382 -14.08 15.94 3.40
CA LYS A 382 -13.89 17.38 3.61
C LYS A 382 -14.23 17.82 5.02
N GLN A 383 -15.34 17.31 5.59
CA GLN A 383 -15.74 17.62 6.97
C GLN A 383 -14.74 17.05 7.99
N ASP A 384 -14.22 15.86 7.74
CA ASP A 384 -13.22 15.23 8.61
C ASP A 384 -11.91 16.02 8.58
N LEU A 385 -11.47 16.48 7.40
CA LEU A 385 -10.32 17.36 7.25
C LEU A 385 -10.51 18.68 7.98
N GLU A 386 -11.68 19.34 7.83
CA GLU A 386 -12.00 20.59 8.51
C GLU A 386 -11.92 20.41 10.03
N ARG A 387 -12.53 19.35 10.56
CA ARG A 387 -12.50 19.01 11.99
C ARG A 387 -11.07 18.79 12.47
N SER A 388 -10.28 18.01 11.72
CA SER A 388 -8.89 17.71 12.07
C SER A 388 -8.03 18.97 12.12
N ILE A 389 -8.20 19.89 11.17
CA ILE A 389 -7.47 21.18 11.16
C ILE A 389 -7.90 22.05 12.34
N GLN A 390 -9.21 22.18 12.60
CA GLN A 390 -9.71 22.97 13.74
C GLN A 390 -9.19 22.42 15.08
N GLN A 391 -9.22 21.10 15.23
CA GLN A 391 -8.71 20.44 16.44
C GLN A 391 -7.19 20.63 16.57
N SER A 392 -6.41 20.35 15.52
CA SER A 392 -4.95 20.51 15.55
C SER A 392 -4.52 21.96 15.81
N TYR A 393 -5.27 22.93 15.28
CA TYR A 393 -5.04 24.35 15.57
C TYR A 393 -5.29 24.70 17.05
N ALA A 394 -6.41 24.24 17.61
CA ALA A 394 -6.75 24.45 19.02
C ALA A 394 -5.72 23.74 19.93
N ASP A 395 -5.33 22.53 19.59
CA ASP A 395 -4.35 21.74 20.31
C ASP A 395 -2.97 22.42 20.29
N ALA A 396 -2.50 22.87 19.13
CA ALA A 396 -1.22 23.56 19.00
C ALA A 396 -1.19 24.86 19.82
N LYS A 397 -2.25 25.68 19.73
CA LYS A 397 -2.41 26.90 20.52
C LYS A 397 -2.45 26.63 22.02
N GLY A 398 -3.20 25.59 22.43
CA GLY A 398 -3.30 25.18 23.83
C GLY A 398 -1.97 24.70 24.38
N ALA A 399 -1.22 23.89 23.61
CA ALA A 399 0.08 23.37 24.00
C ALA A 399 1.15 24.47 24.17
N ILE A 400 1.16 25.49 23.31
CA ILE A 400 2.06 26.65 23.47
C ILE A 400 1.78 27.39 24.78
N ILE A 401 0.51 27.70 25.06
CA ILE A 401 0.12 28.37 26.30
C ILE A 401 0.46 27.51 27.53
N ALA A 402 0.27 26.19 27.43
CA ALA A 402 0.63 25.25 28.50
C ALA A 402 2.15 25.24 28.73
N TYR A 403 2.97 25.27 27.68
CA TYR A 403 4.42 25.34 27.81
C TYR A 403 4.87 26.65 28.46
N GLU A 404 4.34 27.80 28.04
CA GLU A 404 4.65 29.10 28.65
C GLU A 404 4.27 29.13 30.14
N ALA A 405 3.13 28.53 30.51
CA ALA A 405 2.70 28.42 31.90
C ALA A 405 3.62 27.50 32.70
N ALA A 406 4.06 26.39 32.11
CA ALA A 406 5.01 25.45 32.71
C ALA A 406 6.36 26.12 32.98
N GLN A 407 6.91 26.91 32.04
CA GLN A 407 8.13 27.68 32.23
C GLN A 407 8.03 28.66 33.41
N LYS A 408 6.94 29.43 33.48
CA LYS A 408 6.70 30.34 34.60
C LYS A 408 6.60 29.60 35.95
N THR A 409 5.97 28.42 35.94
CA THR A 409 5.83 27.56 37.10
C THR A 409 7.21 27.04 37.56
N THR A 410 8.01 26.53 36.63
CA THR A 410 9.37 26.02 36.91
C THR A 410 10.24 27.12 37.50
N LEU A 411 10.22 28.33 36.92
CA LEU A 411 10.99 29.46 37.44
C LEU A 411 10.59 29.81 38.88
N ALA A 412 9.28 29.89 39.16
CA ALA A 412 8.80 30.20 40.52
C ALA A 412 9.15 29.07 41.51
N ARG A 413 9.05 27.79 41.08
CA ARG A 413 9.42 26.65 41.92
C ARG A 413 10.92 26.57 42.18
N LYS A 414 11.75 26.93 41.20
CA LYS A 414 13.20 27.05 41.35
C LYS A 414 13.56 28.06 42.42
N GLN A 415 12.97 29.25 42.40
CA GLN A 415 13.21 30.29 43.41
C GLN A 415 12.73 29.84 44.78
N ALA A 416 11.59 29.15 44.90
CA ALA A 416 11.10 28.61 46.15
C ALA A 416 12.01 27.50 46.71
N TYR A 417 12.55 26.64 45.86
CA TYR A 417 13.52 25.63 46.21
C TYR A 417 14.84 26.25 46.72
N GLU A 418 15.41 27.20 45.99
CA GLU A 418 16.64 27.91 46.38
C GLU A 418 16.48 28.64 47.74
N TYR A 419 15.30 29.24 47.94
CA TYR A 419 15.00 29.85 49.24
C TYR A 419 14.87 28.82 50.38
N ALA A 420 14.19 27.71 50.11
CA ALA A 420 14.08 26.61 51.11
C ALA A 420 15.43 25.98 51.39
N GLN A 421 16.30 25.81 50.42
CA GLN A 421 17.66 25.30 50.55
C GLN A 421 18.51 26.22 51.46
N ASN A 422 18.49 27.53 51.19
CA ASN A 422 19.20 28.51 52.01
C ASN A 422 18.72 28.53 53.49
N ARG A 423 17.40 28.41 53.70
CA ARG A 423 16.85 28.32 55.08
C ARG A 423 17.22 27.02 55.76
N PHE A 424 17.22 25.91 55.06
CA PHE A 424 17.61 24.60 55.61
C PHE A 424 19.10 24.57 55.98
N SER A 425 19.98 25.06 55.12
CA SER A 425 21.41 25.12 55.36
C SER A 425 21.81 26.02 56.56
N ASN A 426 20.95 27.04 56.85
CA ASN A 426 21.11 27.90 58.01
C ASN A 426 20.32 27.43 59.27
N GLY A 427 19.76 26.21 59.25
CA GLY A 427 19.00 25.64 60.36
C GLY A 427 17.63 26.30 60.65
N ALA A 428 17.15 27.12 59.69
CA ALA A 428 15.90 27.89 59.83
C ALA A 428 14.67 27.26 59.13
N ALA A 429 14.83 26.02 58.60
CA ALA A 429 13.76 25.21 58.02
C ALA A 429 13.95 23.74 58.34
N THR A 430 12.85 22.95 58.35
CA THR A 430 12.87 21.51 58.50
C THR A 430 13.23 20.82 57.19
N SER A 431 13.85 19.63 57.24
CA SER A 431 14.11 18.81 56.07
C SER A 431 12.83 18.48 55.29
N LEU A 432 11.73 18.26 55.97
CA LEU A 432 10.42 18.06 55.30
C LEU A 432 10.03 19.26 54.42
N ALA A 433 10.16 20.50 54.94
CA ALA A 433 9.83 21.68 54.15
C ALA A 433 10.77 21.86 52.94
N PHE A 434 12.04 21.54 53.11
CA PHE A 434 13.05 21.55 52.05
C PHE A 434 12.75 20.45 51.00
N SER A 435 12.53 19.20 51.45
CA SER A 435 12.20 18.07 50.56
C SER A 435 10.93 18.32 49.74
N GLN A 436 9.88 18.89 50.34
CA GLN A 436 8.65 19.29 49.65
C GLN A 436 8.89 20.36 48.58
N ALA A 437 9.71 21.37 48.88
CA ALA A 437 10.06 22.41 47.91
C ALA A 437 10.84 21.84 46.72
N LYS A 438 11.78 20.93 47.02
CA LYS A 438 12.55 20.20 45.99
C LYS A 438 11.65 19.34 45.12
N GLN A 439 10.82 18.45 45.71
CA GLN A 439 9.90 17.61 44.93
C GLN A 439 8.99 18.41 44.00
N ARG A 440 8.50 19.59 44.46
CA ARG A 440 7.68 20.46 43.64
C ARG A 440 8.48 21.11 42.47
N TYR A 441 9.76 21.42 42.69
CA TYR A 441 10.65 21.91 41.62
C TYR A 441 10.97 20.80 40.62
N ASP A 442 11.32 19.61 41.07
CA ASP A 442 11.63 18.43 40.23
C ASP A 442 10.44 18.05 39.36
N ALA A 443 9.21 18.04 39.97
CA ALA A 443 7.99 17.79 39.22
C ALA A 443 7.68 18.90 38.18
N ALA A 444 7.95 20.18 38.50
CA ALA A 444 7.77 21.29 37.59
C ALA A 444 8.75 21.19 36.39
N LEU A 445 10.00 20.80 36.64
CA LEU A 445 11.02 20.63 35.61
C LEU A 445 10.62 19.54 34.60
N SER A 446 10.14 18.40 35.12
CA SER A 446 9.64 17.29 34.26
C SER A 446 8.38 17.70 33.46
N ALA A 447 7.46 18.45 34.09
CA ALA A 447 6.25 18.94 33.44
C ALA A 447 6.56 19.97 32.33
N GLU A 448 7.56 20.85 32.55
CA GLU A 448 8.01 21.80 31.53
C GLU A 448 8.62 21.08 30.31
N LEU A 449 9.47 20.06 30.54
CA LEU A 449 10.04 19.26 29.49
C LEU A 449 8.94 18.58 28.66
N GLN A 450 7.97 17.97 29.31
CA GLN A 450 6.85 17.33 28.64
C GLN A 450 6.02 18.32 27.82
N ALA A 451 5.72 19.50 28.39
CA ALA A 451 4.97 20.55 27.69
C ALA A 451 5.73 21.09 26.48
N LYS A 452 7.07 21.23 26.56
CA LYS A 452 7.93 21.61 25.45
C LYS A 452 7.76 20.67 24.25
N PHE A 453 7.93 19.37 24.46
CA PHE A 453 7.85 18.39 23.39
C PHE A 453 6.43 18.20 22.85
N ASP A 454 5.40 18.29 23.71
CA ASP A 454 4.00 18.29 23.25
C ASP A 454 3.71 19.49 22.35
N ALA A 455 4.17 20.69 22.70
CA ALA A 455 4.00 21.88 21.87
C ALA A 455 4.70 21.73 20.51
N ILE A 456 5.95 21.25 20.48
CA ILE A 456 6.70 21.01 19.23
C ILE A 456 5.93 20.01 18.36
N PHE A 457 5.49 18.88 18.91
CA PHE A 457 4.75 17.87 18.16
C PHE A 457 3.45 18.42 17.58
N ARG A 458 2.64 19.13 18.36
CA ARG A 458 1.35 19.68 17.89
C ARG A 458 1.52 20.75 16.81
N ILE A 459 2.58 21.54 16.89
CA ILE A 459 2.94 22.50 15.82
C ILE A 459 3.29 21.70 14.54
N LYS A 460 4.09 20.65 14.63
CA LYS A 460 4.47 19.82 13.48
C LYS A 460 3.27 19.13 12.84
N VAL A 461 2.32 18.64 13.62
CA VAL A 461 1.05 18.09 13.11
C VAL A 461 0.26 19.16 12.35
N LEU A 462 0.20 20.40 12.85
CA LEU A 462 -0.51 21.49 12.18
C LEU A 462 0.21 21.90 10.88
N GLU A 463 1.55 21.99 10.87
CA GLU A 463 2.36 22.23 9.68
C GLU A 463 2.16 21.16 8.61
N PHE A 464 2.04 19.90 9.02
CA PHE A 464 1.73 18.77 8.15
C PHE A 464 0.40 18.95 7.43
N TYR A 465 -0.69 19.30 8.14
CA TYR A 465 -1.98 19.58 7.50
C TYR A 465 -1.94 20.76 6.53
N PHE A 466 -0.99 21.67 6.71
CA PHE A 466 -0.81 22.81 5.82
C PHE A 466 0.08 22.51 4.60
N GLY A 467 0.69 21.31 4.55
CA GLY A 467 1.61 20.91 3.49
C GLY A 467 2.96 21.60 3.55
N ILE A 468 3.40 22.00 4.76
CA ILE A 468 4.77 22.48 5.00
C ILE A 468 5.65 21.24 5.18
N PRO A 469 6.84 21.19 4.55
CA PRO A 469 7.79 20.12 4.77
C PRO A 469 8.12 19.94 6.25
N LEU A 470 8.07 18.69 6.74
CA LEU A 470 8.39 18.35 8.12
C LEU A 470 9.90 18.44 8.35
N THR A 471 10.42 19.65 8.54
CA THR A 471 11.77 19.92 9.04
C THR A 471 11.68 20.34 10.51
N LEU A 472 12.67 19.96 11.33
CA LEU A 472 12.76 20.39 12.72
C LEU A 472 13.68 21.59 12.87
#